data_739cc04b24426444f25277601e955212
#
_entry.id   739cc04b24426444f25277601e955212
#
_cell.length_a   1.000
_cell.length_b   1.000
_cell.length_c   1.000
_cell.angle_alpha   90.00
_cell.angle_beta   90.00
_cell.angle_gamma   90.00
#
_symmetry.space_group_name_H-M   'P 1'
#
loop_
_entity.id
_entity.type
_entity.pdbx_description
1 polymer ?
#
loop_
_entity_poly.entity_id
_entity_poly.type
_entity_poly.pdbx_seq_one_letter_code
_entity_poly.pdbx_strand_id
1 'polypeptide(L)'
;MAKERIHEIVYAEQIAAEKERAEAEAKALEEEQATNFNDFIAQFIHECETGKRKKKGGTTNISPGTIKSYKGFQSQFKAYQETRLKVIDFEDLTIEFYNDFRSFLTDKEYSPNTIARMVKICKTICYAAEQLKLMDAANVRFGFDVIYKDVDNVYLTEERIQELYEYDLSNRPAWEK
;
A
#
# COMPACT_ATOMS: atom_id res chain seq x y z
N MET A 1 15.20 50.65 28.95
CA MET A 1 14.76 51.25 27.65
C MET A 1 15.54 50.70 26.46
N ALA A 2 16.87 50.87 26.31
CA ALA A 2 17.58 50.35 25.11
C ALA A 2 17.69 48.80 25.06
N LYS A 3 17.92 48.14 26.19
CA LYS A 3 18.02 46.67 26.29
C LYS A 3 16.68 45.95 26.03
N GLU A 4 15.58 46.52 26.43
CA GLU A 4 14.25 45.99 26.22
C GLU A 4 13.85 46.04 24.73
N ARG A 5 14.18 47.13 24.05
CA ARG A 5 13.96 47.25 22.61
C ARG A 5 14.78 46.25 21.77
N ILE A 6 16.00 45.96 22.17
CA ILE A 6 16.85 44.96 21.52
C ILE A 6 16.26 43.57 21.72
N HIS A 7 15.77 43.24 22.92
CA HIS A 7 15.13 41.95 23.20
C HIS A 7 13.85 41.76 22.41
N GLU A 8 13.00 42.79 22.27
CA GLU A 8 11.79 42.73 21.45
C GLU A 8 12.09 42.52 19.97
N ILE A 9 13.13 43.18 19.43
CA ILE A 9 13.54 43.03 18.03
C ILE A 9 14.06 41.63 17.76
N VAL A 10 14.97 41.10 18.62
CA VAL A 10 15.51 39.74 18.47
C VAL A 10 14.44 38.69 18.62
N TYR A 11 13.47 38.87 19.52
CA TYR A 11 12.36 37.94 19.68
C TYR A 11 11.40 37.98 18.49
N ALA A 12 11.11 39.13 17.92
CA ALA A 12 10.33 39.29 16.72
C ALA A 12 11.00 38.67 15.48
N GLU A 13 12.34 38.81 15.36
CA GLU A 13 13.10 38.16 14.29
C GLU A 13 13.13 36.62 14.43
N GLN A 14 13.22 36.11 15.67
CA GLN A 14 13.14 34.66 15.91
C GLN A 14 11.78 34.08 15.53
N ILE A 15 10.66 34.74 15.92
CA ILE A 15 9.31 34.33 15.53
C ILE A 15 9.11 34.38 14.01
N ALA A 16 9.62 35.42 13.34
CA ALA A 16 9.53 35.53 11.91
C ALA A 16 10.32 34.44 11.18
N ALA A 17 11.52 34.11 11.64
CA ALA A 17 12.34 33.04 11.10
C ALA A 17 11.73 31.64 11.34
N GLU A 18 11.10 31.42 12.49
CA GLU A 18 10.41 30.18 12.82
C GLU A 18 9.15 29.99 11.95
N LYS A 19 8.42 31.07 11.72
CA LYS A 19 7.25 31.08 10.82
C LYS A 19 7.65 30.82 9.36
N GLU A 20 8.72 31.45 8.90
CA GLU A 20 9.24 31.25 7.55
C GLU A 20 9.76 29.81 7.34
N ARG A 21 10.38 29.21 8.36
CA ARG A 21 10.76 27.78 8.35
C ARG A 21 9.55 26.86 8.30
N ALA A 22 8.53 27.14 9.12
CA ALA A 22 7.30 26.35 9.13
C ALA A 22 6.53 26.46 7.80
N GLU A 23 6.50 27.65 7.19
CA GLU A 23 5.90 27.86 5.86
C GLU A 23 6.70 27.16 4.74
N ALA A 24 8.03 27.20 4.81
CA ALA A 24 8.91 26.50 3.87
C ALA A 24 8.79 24.97 4.03
N GLU A 25 8.69 24.47 5.25
CA GLU A 25 8.50 23.05 5.54
C GLU A 25 7.12 22.56 5.11
N ALA A 26 6.06 23.36 5.32
CA ALA A 26 4.72 23.10 4.83
C ALA A 26 4.66 23.08 3.29
N LYS A 27 5.35 24.02 2.64
CA LYS A 27 5.41 24.09 1.17
C LYS A 27 6.23 22.93 0.60
N ALA A 28 7.33 22.53 1.23
CA ALA A 28 8.10 21.36 0.84
C ALA A 28 7.28 20.06 1.01
N LEU A 29 6.45 19.98 2.06
CA LEU A 29 5.51 18.86 2.26
C LEU A 29 4.41 18.83 1.19
N GLU A 30 3.91 19.99 0.75
CA GLU A 30 2.93 20.09 -0.36
C GLU A 30 3.57 19.73 -1.71
N GLU A 31 4.82 20.11 -1.96
CA GLU A 31 5.56 19.74 -3.17
C GLU A 31 5.96 18.25 -3.19
N GLU A 32 6.09 17.60 -2.03
CA GLU A 32 6.37 16.16 -1.90
C GLU A 32 5.09 15.31 -1.98
N GLN A 33 3.89 15.92 -2.02
CA GLN A 33 2.65 15.17 -2.19
C GLN A 33 2.54 14.62 -3.62
N ALA A 34 2.26 13.34 -3.71
CA ALA A 34 2.03 12.67 -4.98
C ALA A 34 0.92 13.35 -5.79
N THR A 35 1.24 13.80 -6.99
CA THR A 35 0.32 14.54 -7.87
C THR A 35 -0.71 13.65 -8.53
N ASN A 36 -0.47 12.33 -8.60
CA ASN A 36 -1.37 11.34 -9.19
C ASN A 36 -1.34 10.02 -8.42
N PHE A 37 -2.29 9.13 -8.72
CA PHE A 37 -2.43 7.85 -7.99
C PHE A 37 -1.24 6.92 -8.16
N ASN A 38 -0.54 6.92 -9.31
CA ASN A 38 0.65 6.08 -9.52
C ASN A 38 1.81 6.51 -8.64
N ASP A 39 2.06 7.81 -8.55
CA ASP A 39 3.09 8.39 -7.69
C ASP A 39 2.76 8.12 -6.23
N PHE A 40 1.49 8.22 -5.87
CA PHE A 40 1.03 7.89 -4.52
C PHE A 40 1.25 6.41 -4.16
N ILE A 41 0.99 5.47 -5.08
CA ILE A 41 1.29 4.05 -4.87
C ILE A 41 2.80 3.86 -4.61
N ALA A 42 3.65 4.50 -5.40
CA ALA A 42 5.10 4.41 -5.26
C ALA A 42 5.57 5.00 -3.91
N GLN A 43 5.07 6.18 -3.54
CA GLN A 43 5.33 6.81 -2.25
C GLN A 43 4.86 5.94 -1.09
N PHE A 44 3.64 5.41 -1.15
CA PHE A 44 3.08 4.52 -0.12
C PHE A 44 3.97 3.29 0.12
N ILE A 45 4.46 2.65 -0.96
CA ILE A 45 5.35 1.50 -0.88
C ILE A 45 6.69 1.91 -0.26
N HIS A 46 7.27 3.03 -0.68
CA HIS A 46 8.53 3.55 -0.14
C HIS A 46 8.43 3.87 1.36
N GLU A 47 7.32 4.46 1.80
CA GLU A 47 7.07 4.70 3.23
C GLU A 47 6.96 3.40 4.05
N CYS A 48 6.41 2.33 3.45
CA CYS A 48 6.38 1.00 4.07
C CYS A 48 7.79 0.41 4.20
N GLU A 49 8.64 0.57 3.18
CA GLU A 49 10.01 0.06 3.15
C GLU A 49 10.91 0.76 4.15
N THR A 50 10.79 2.07 4.23
CA THR A 50 11.60 2.91 5.15
C THR A 50 11.10 2.88 6.60
N GLY A 51 9.96 2.22 6.85
CA GLY A 51 9.35 2.17 8.20
C GLY A 51 8.68 3.48 8.62
N LYS A 52 8.57 4.48 7.73
CA LYS A 52 7.80 5.71 7.95
C LYS A 52 6.32 5.37 8.17
N ARG A 53 5.79 4.40 7.39
CA ARG A 53 4.43 3.84 7.55
C ARG A 53 4.47 2.55 8.35
N LYS A 54 3.64 2.48 9.40
CA LYS A 54 3.57 1.35 10.32
C LYS A 54 2.24 0.62 10.24
N LYS A 55 2.14 -0.58 10.82
CA LYS A 55 0.86 -1.30 10.98
C LYS A 55 -0.11 -0.49 11.85
N LYS A 56 -1.39 -0.80 11.72
CA LYS A 56 -2.43 -0.23 12.59
C LYS A 56 -2.03 -0.46 14.06
N GLY A 57 -1.97 0.62 14.84
CA GLY A 57 -1.42 0.61 16.21
C GLY A 57 -0.05 1.27 16.36
N GLY A 58 0.63 1.61 15.26
CA GLY A 58 1.77 2.55 15.23
C GLY A 58 3.14 2.05 15.70
N THR A 59 3.26 0.82 16.20
CA THR A 59 4.50 0.33 16.83
C THR A 59 5.33 -0.59 15.93
N THR A 60 4.70 -1.34 15.02
CA THR A 60 5.36 -2.39 14.25
C THR A 60 5.47 -2.01 12.77
N ASN A 61 6.63 -2.26 12.16
CA ASN A 61 6.83 -2.06 10.73
C ASN A 61 5.98 -3.02 9.89
N ILE A 62 5.68 -2.61 8.66
CA ILE A 62 5.03 -3.46 7.66
C ILE A 62 5.98 -4.63 7.33
N SER A 63 5.46 -5.85 7.29
CA SER A 63 6.30 -7.03 7.01
C SER A 63 6.79 -7.03 5.55
N PRO A 64 8.00 -7.60 5.28
CA PRO A 64 8.53 -7.72 3.92
C PRO A 64 7.57 -8.43 2.96
N GLY A 65 6.83 -9.46 3.44
CA GLY A 65 5.82 -10.16 2.65
C GLY A 65 4.64 -9.28 2.24
N THR A 66 4.22 -8.36 3.13
CA THR A 66 3.17 -7.38 2.82
C THR A 66 3.66 -6.35 1.78
N ILE A 67 4.90 -5.86 1.94
CA ILE A 67 5.52 -4.93 0.98
C ILE A 67 5.63 -5.60 -0.40
N LYS A 68 6.06 -6.87 -0.47
CA LYS A 68 6.08 -7.65 -1.71
C LYS A 68 4.69 -7.72 -2.36
N SER A 69 3.63 -7.87 -1.56
CA SER A 69 2.25 -7.87 -2.07
C SER A 69 1.84 -6.50 -2.64
N TYR A 70 2.25 -5.40 -2.02
CA TYR A 70 2.02 -4.04 -2.53
C TYR A 70 2.74 -3.79 -3.85
N LYS A 71 4.01 -4.21 -3.97
CA LYS A 71 4.75 -4.16 -5.24
C LYS A 71 4.10 -5.02 -6.33
N GLY A 72 3.59 -6.19 -5.96
CA GLY A 72 2.82 -7.03 -6.88
C GLY A 72 1.56 -6.34 -7.40
N PHE A 73 0.82 -5.65 -6.53
CA PHE A 73 -0.31 -4.81 -6.93
C PHE A 73 0.12 -3.70 -7.88
N GLN A 74 1.16 -2.93 -7.55
CA GLN A 74 1.68 -1.86 -8.39
C GLN A 74 2.03 -2.36 -9.80
N SER A 75 2.69 -3.52 -9.91
CA SER A 75 3.03 -4.12 -11.19
C SER A 75 1.79 -4.49 -12.02
N GLN A 76 0.75 -5.09 -11.39
CA GLN A 76 -0.48 -5.45 -12.10
C GLN A 76 -1.31 -4.22 -12.45
N PHE A 77 -1.34 -3.21 -11.59
CA PHE A 77 -2.00 -1.96 -11.87
C PHE A 77 -1.38 -1.23 -13.08
N LYS A 78 -0.05 -1.19 -13.15
CA LYS A 78 0.67 -0.65 -14.31
C LYS A 78 0.35 -1.44 -15.59
N ALA A 79 0.41 -2.77 -15.55
CA ALA A 79 0.07 -3.61 -16.69
C ALA A 79 -1.40 -3.42 -17.15
N TYR A 80 -2.32 -3.20 -16.23
CA TYR A 80 -3.71 -2.85 -16.55
C TYR A 80 -3.81 -1.53 -17.31
N GLN A 81 -3.13 -0.48 -16.85
CA GLN A 81 -3.11 0.82 -17.52
C GLN A 81 -2.53 0.74 -18.94
N GLU A 82 -1.47 -0.07 -19.12
CA GLU A 82 -0.87 -0.32 -20.43
C GLU A 82 -1.87 -0.96 -21.41
N THR A 83 -2.71 -1.90 -20.94
CA THR A 83 -3.75 -2.52 -21.78
C THR A 83 -4.88 -1.57 -22.14
N ARG A 84 -5.15 -0.56 -21.31
CA ARG A 84 -6.21 0.44 -21.53
C ARG A 84 -5.71 1.70 -22.22
N LEU A 85 -4.38 1.84 -22.42
CA LEU A 85 -3.74 3.04 -22.95
C LEU A 85 -4.17 4.31 -22.19
N LYS A 86 -4.45 4.15 -20.90
CA LYS A 86 -4.94 5.23 -20.03
C LYS A 86 -4.20 5.19 -18.69
N VAL A 87 -3.70 6.34 -18.26
CA VAL A 87 -3.23 6.55 -16.89
C VAL A 87 -4.45 6.71 -16.00
N ILE A 88 -4.54 5.91 -14.95
CA ILE A 88 -5.63 5.94 -13.97
C ILE A 88 -5.23 6.86 -12.82
N ASP A 89 -6.07 7.84 -12.53
CA ASP A 89 -5.90 8.74 -11.40
C ASP A 89 -6.99 8.54 -10.33
N PHE A 90 -6.93 9.30 -9.26
CA PHE A 90 -7.85 9.20 -8.12
C PHE A 90 -9.33 9.29 -8.53
N GLU A 91 -9.65 10.15 -9.49
CA GLU A 91 -11.03 10.34 -10.00
C GLU A 91 -11.55 9.14 -10.80
N ASP A 92 -10.65 8.35 -11.37
CA ASP A 92 -10.98 7.18 -12.16
C ASP A 92 -11.31 5.94 -11.30
N LEU A 93 -11.11 5.98 -9.99
CA LEU A 93 -11.34 4.86 -9.08
C LEU A 93 -12.83 4.67 -8.78
N THR A 94 -13.60 4.40 -9.82
CA THR A 94 -15.04 4.20 -9.81
C THR A 94 -15.41 2.72 -9.73
N ILE A 95 -16.72 2.42 -9.68
CA ILE A 95 -17.24 1.04 -9.74
C ILE A 95 -16.92 0.40 -11.10
N GLU A 96 -16.95 1.20 -12.19
CA GLU A 96 -16.58 0.74 -13.53
C GLU A 96 -15.12 0.29 -13.56
N PHE A 97 -14.20 1.10 -13.02
CA PHE A 97 -12.79 0.70 -12.86
C PHE A 97 -12.67 -0.60 -12.08
N TYR A 98 -13.36 -0.74 -10.95
CA TYR A 98 -13.31 -1.94 -10.13
C TYR A 98 -13.71 -3.20 -10.91
N ASN A 99 -14.82 -3.15 -11.66
CA ASN A 99 -15.31 -4.27 -12.46
C ASN A 99 -14.32 -4.62 -13.60
N ASP A 100 -13.81 -3.59 -14.28
CA ASP A 100 -12.88 -3.75 -15.39
C ASP A 100 -11.52 -4.28 -14.94
N PHE A 101 -10.99 -3.78 -13.82
CA PHE A 101 -9.75 -4.29 -13.23
C PHE A 101 -9.88 -5.74 -12.76
N ARG A 102 -11.03 -6.13 -12.20
CA ARG A 102 -11.29 -7.53 -11.84
C ARG A 102 -11.35 -8.43 -13.08
N SER A 103 -12.03 -8.00 -14.16
CA SER A 103 -12.06 -8.74 -15.43
C SER A 103 -10.64 -8.92 -15.97
N PHE A 104 -9.84 -7.87 -16.03
CA PHE A 104 -8.43 -7.94 -16.44
C PHE A 104 -7.62 -8.96 -15.63
N LEU A 105 -7.80 -9.02 -14.31
CA LEU A 105 -7.11 -10.00 -13.47
C LEU A 105 -7.64 -11.42 -13.70
N THR A 106 -8.94 -11.58 -14.01
CA THR A 106 -9.55 -12.86 -14.35
C THR A 106 -9.02 -13.38 -15.69
N ASP A 107 -8.91 -12.51 -16.69
CA ASP A 107 -8.37 -12.84 -18.02
C ASP A 107 -6.88 -13.25 -17.95
N LYS A 108 -6.17 -12.77 -16.92
CA LYS A 108 -4.81 -13.22 -16.56
C LYS A 108 -4.78 -14.52 -15.73
N GLU A 109 -5.90 -15.20 -15.59
CA GLU A 109 -6.05 -16.47 -14.87
C GLU A 109 -5.65 -16.41 -13.38
N TYR A 110 -5.72 -15.23 -12.74
CA TYR A 110 -5.50 -15.13 -11.30
C TYR A 110 -6.63 -15.81 -10.52
N SER A 111 -6.25 -16.54 -9.47
CA SER A 111 -7.23 -17.15 -8.57
C SER A 111 -8.12 -16.10 -7.90
N PRO A 112 -9.40 -16.44 -7.58
CA PRO A 112 -10.31 -15.52 -6.91
C PRO A 112 -9.75 -14.90 -5.64
N ASN A 113 -8.99 -15.66 -4.85
CA ASN A 113 -8.36 -15.16 -3.63
C ASN A 113 -7.20 -14.19 -3.90
N THR A 114 -6.49 -14.37 -5.03
CA THR A 114 -5.48 -13.40 -5.48
C THR A 114 -6.13 -12.10 -5.93
N ILE A 115 -7.23 -12.18 -6.68
CA ILE A 115 -8.01 -11.00 -7.11
C ILE A 115 -8.55 -10.25 -5.89
N ALA A 116 -9.17 -10.96 -4.93
CA ALA A 116 -9.66 -10.37 -3.69
C ALA A 116 -8.54 -9.64 -2.92
N ARG A 117 -7.34 -10.23 -2.86
CA ARG A 117 -6.17 -9.61 -2.24
C ARG A 117 -5.74 -8.34 -2.98
N MET A 118 -5.73 -8.33 -4.31
CA MET A 118 -5.41 -7.13 -5.09
C MET A 118 -6.42 -6.00 -4.84
N VAL A 119 -7.71 -6.32 -4.82
CA VAL A 119 -8.76 -5.35 -4.47
C VAL A 119 -8.58 -4.81 -3.05
N LYS A 120 -8.27 -5.68 -2.09
CA LYS A 120 -8.02 -5.28 -0.69
C LYS A 120 -6.83 -4.32 -0.59
N ILE A 121 -5.76 -4.55 -1.36
CA ILE A 121 -4.59 -3.66 -1.41
C ILE A 121 -4.98 -2.31 -2.00
N CYS A 122 -5.71 -2.30 -3.12
CA CYS A 122 -6.23 -1.08 -3.72
C CYS A 122 -7.03 -0.25 -2.69
N LYS A 123 -7.99 -0.87 -1.99
CA LYS A 123 -8.75 -0.21 -0.90
C LYS A 123 -7.83 0.37 0.18
N THR A 124 -6.80 -0.36 0.58
CA THR A 124 -5.87 0.09 1.62
C THR A 124 -5.12 1.35 1.19
N ILE A 125 -4.68 1.41 -0.07
CA ILE A 125 -3.98 2.58 -0.62
C ILE A 125 -4.94 3.75 -0.77
N CYS A 126 -6.16 3.53 -1.26
CA CYS A 126 -7.18 4.57 -1.38
C CYS A 126 -7.57 5.18 -0.02
N TYR A 127 -7.70 4.36 1.02
CA TYR A 127 -7.96 4.89 2.37
C TYR A 127 -6.79 5.70 2.92
N ALA A 128 -5.56 5.35 2.56
CA ALA A 128 -4.41 6.15 2.92
C ALA A 128 -4.39 7.50 2.18
N ALA A 129 -4.80 7.52 0.90
CA ALA A 129 -4.97 8.75 0.13
C ALA A 129 -6.09 9.64 0.69
N GLU A 130 -7.22 9.04 1.11
CA GLU A 130 -8.32 9.75 1.76
C GLU A 130 -7.87 10.44 3.05
N GLN A 131 -7.05 9.79 3.87
CA GLN A 131 -6.49 10.39 5.10
C GLN A 131 -5.65 11.64 4.81
N LEU A 132 -5.03 11.71 3.65
CA LEU A 132 -4.27 12.87 3.17
C LEU A 132 -5.13 13.84 2.34
N LYS A 133 -6.45 13.60 2.26
CA LYS A 133 -7.41 14.43 1.50
C LYS A 133 -7.12 14.51 -0.01
N LEU A 134 -6.44 13.53 -0.57
CA LEU A 134 -6.15 13.46 -2.01
C LEU A 134 -7.35 12.94 -2.80
N MET A 135 -8.28 12.23 -2.17
CA MET A 135 -9.51 11.70 -2.78
C MET A 135 -10.60 11.51 -1.74
N ASP A 136 -11.85 11.35 -2.21
CA ASP A 136 -12.95 10.76 -1.44
C ASP A 136 -13.05 9.26 -1.76
N ALA A 137 -12.86 8.41 -0.76
CA ALA A 137 -12.91 6.97 -0.92
C ALA A 137 -14.32 6.36 -0.75
N ALA A 138 -15.39 7.15 -0.84
CA ALA A 138 -16.76 6.64 -0.70
C ALA A 138 -17.08 5.53 -1.71
N ASN A 139 -16.77 5.73 -3.00
CA ASN A 139 -16.97 4.72 -4.05
C ASN A 139 -16.18 3.44 -3.76
N VAL A 140 -14.95 3.58 -3.28
CA VAL A 140 -14.08 2.44 -2.93
C VAL A 140 -14.61 1.71 -1.70
N ARG A 141 -15.17 2.44 -0.73
CA ARG A 141 -15.70 1.88 0.52
C ARG A 141 -16.91 1.00 0.29
N PHE A 142 -17.86 1.48 -0.51
CA PHE A 142 -19.15 0.85 -0.73
C PHE A 142 -19.25 0.03 -2.02
N GLY A 143 -18.39 0.27 -3.01
CA GLY A 143 -18.47 -0.34 -4.32
C GLY A 143 -17.40 -1.41 -4.59
N PHE A 144 -16.30 -1.46 -3.83
CA PHE A 144 -15.24 -2.45 -4.06
C PHE A 144 -15.37 -3.62 -3.09
N ASP A 145 -16.00 -4.70 -3.55
CA ASP A 145 -16.18 -5.90 -2.73
C ASP A 145 -14.93 -6.77 -2.72
N VAL A 146 -14.52 -7.19 -1.51
CA VAL A 146 -13.41 -8.13 -1.30
C VAL A 146 -14.00 -9.51 -1.04
N ILE A 147 -14.13 -10.32 -2.10
CA ILE A 147 -14.79 -11.62 -2.04
C ILE A 147 -13.71 -12.71 -2.05
N TYR A 148 -13.52 -13.38 -0.93
CA TYR A 148 -12.71 -14.58 -0.83
C TYR A 148 -13.56 -15.83 -1.07
N LYS A 149 -12.98 -16.79 -1.79
CA LYS A 149 -13.54 -18.16 -1.86
C LYS A 149 -12.89 -19.01 -0.79
N ASP A 150 -13.72 -19.79 -0.12
CA ASP A 150 -13.20 -20.84 0.75
C ASP A 150 -12.40 -21.85 -0.09
N VAL A 151 -11.29 -22.27 0.45
CA VAL A 151 -10.43 -23.30 -0.14
C VAL A 151 -10.48 -24.50 0.80
N ASP A 152 -10.80 -25.64 0.24
CA ASP A 152 -10.68 -26.88 0.98
C ASP A 152 -9.22 -27.08 1.39
N ASN A 153 -8.94 -26.92 2.66
CA ASN A 153 -7.63 -27.20 3.21
C ASN A 153 -7.52 -28.69 3.49
N VAL A 154 -6.59 -29.36 2.83
CA VAL A 154 -6.22 -30.73 3.18
C VAL A 154 -5.38 -30.66 4.42
N TYR A 155 -5.93 -31.08 5.55
CA TYR A 155 -5.19 -31.24 6.80
C TYR A 155 -4.55 -32.62 6.82
N LEU A 156 -3.26 -32.68 7.15
CA LEU A 156 -2.62 -33.94 7.44
C LEU A 156 -3.13 -34.43 8.80
N THR A 157 -3.56 -35.69 8.87
CA THR A 157 -3.87 -36.34 10.16
C THR A 157 -2.58 -36.61 10.92
N GLU A 158 -2.69 -36.87 12.23
CA GLU A 158 -1.52 -37.20 13.05
C GLU A 158 -0.79 -38.44 12.50
N GLU A 159 -1.51 -39.47 12.03
CA GLU A 159 -0.94 -40.65 11.41
C GLU A 159 -0.12 -40.29 10.16
N ARG A 160 -0.64 -39.39 9.29
CA ARG A 160 0.08 -38.97 8.10
C ARG A 160 1.32 -38.13 8.42
N ILE A 161 1.28 -37.37 9.50
CA ILE A 161 2.44 -36.61 9.97
C ILE A 161 3.49 -37.59 10.47
N GLN A 162 3.08 -38.65 11.21
CA GLN A 162 3.98 -39.69 11.70
C GLN A 162 4.60 -40.46 10.53
N GLU A 163 3.82 -40.89 9.55
CA GLU A 163 4.32 -41.50 8.30
C GLU A 163 5.39 -40.66 7.60
N LEU A 164 5.16 -39.34 7.49
CA LEU A 164 6.13 -38.42 6.90
C LEU A 164 7.40 -38.27 7.72
N TYR A 165 7.29 -38.30 9.06
CA TYR A 165 8.43 -38.20 9.94
C TYR A 165 9.31 -39.46 9.90
N GLU A 166 8.68 -40.64 9.77
CA GLU A 166 9.36 -41.94 9.68
C GLU A 166 9.83 -42.29 8.28
N TYR A 167 9.48 -41.47 7.28
CA TYR A 167 9.79 -41.71 5.87
C TYR A 167 11.30 -41.63 5.61
N ASP A 168 11.91 -42.76 5.24
CA ASP A 168 13.34 -42.83 4.92
C ASP A 168 13.66 -42.19 3.55
N LEU A 169 14.43 -41.11 3.59
CA LEU A 169 14.91 -40.39 2.39
C LEU A 169 16.30 -40.84 1.93
N SER A 170 16.89 -41.87 2.54
CA SER A 170 18.28 -42.27 2.32
C SER A 170 18.55 -42.66 0.85
N ASN A 171 17.57 -43.25 0.20
CA ASN A 171 17.66 -43.75 -1.17
C ASN A 171 17.25 -42.73 -2.26
N ARG A 172 16.96 -41.50 -1.89
CA ARG A 172 16.58 -40.46 -2.88
C ARG A 172 17.78 -39.67 -3.41
N PRO A 173 17.75 -39.27 -4.70
CA PRO A 173 18.77 -38.39 -5.25
C PRO A 173 18.87 -37.09 -4.44
N ALA A 174 20.06 -36.48 -4.41
CA ALA A 174 20.35 -35.28 -3.62
C ALA A 174 19.45 -34.07 -3.95
N TRP A 175 18.89 -34.00 -5.17
CA TRP A 175 17.97 -32.93 -5.59
C TRP A 175 16.50 -33.16 -5.15
N GLU A 176 16.19 -34.37 -4.61
CA GLU A 176 14.86 -34.66 -4.03
C GLU A 176 14.85 -34.62 -2.49
N LYS A 177 16.00 -34.39 -1.87
CA LYS A 177 16.13 -34.22 -0.40
C LYS A 177 16.05 -32.76 -0.03
#